data_1d3277e7a9aa627816eebcf4b46c13fc
#
_entry.id   1d3277e7a9aa627816eebcf4b46c13fc
#
_cell.length_a   1.000
_cell.length_b   1.000
_cell.length_c   1.000
_cell.angle_alpha   90.00
_cell.angle_beta   90.00
_cell.angle_gamma   90.00
#
_symmetry.space_group_name_H-M   'P 1'
#
loop_
_entity.id
_entity.type
_entity.pdbx_description
1 polymer ?
#
loop_
_entity_poly.entity_id
_entity_poly.type
_entity_poly.pdbx_seq_one_letter_code
_entity_poly.pdbx_strand_id
1 'polypeptide(L)'
;VTTRRWSGTSDIGGLHEVRVDVASDEDALLVCGQTGESSRWLSVERIADPDGNIAMKWQDWYDVPQVLTGAIFPSGKDTCLNWPVRAEDGPLDPGVWTVSLATTDNQNQYTSGTTLDVVAQTRVAPGDTGVLRVALAYAGELSEEPDLVAAVDEAILRWADIWAPTGVSIEVETVNVDLGADLPDLLEGGDAWTRAAAQTDDNDMLMVIGETIDGSTALYGLSGGVPGGLTAGPRAAVAISWLANAGQNGIFDEDEIQLLGDTLAHEAGHFAGLVHPVEDSWEQWDALSDTSECGRRVTCEDDLADNNMFPYPLCDRSACEPQGALTEDQAAVLRRYTGVH
;
A
#
# COMPACT_ATOMS: atom_id res chain seq x y z
N VAL A 1 16.62 0.66 -8.20
CA VAL A 1 16.21 1.53 -7.06
C VAL A 1 17.45 2.01 -6.31
N THR A 2 17.49 3.31 -5.98
CA THR A 2 18.55 3.91 -5.16
C THR A 2 18.00 4.26 -3.79
N THR A 3 18.56 3.69 -2.71
CA THR A 3 18.08 3.89 -1.33
C THR A 3 18.97 4.85 -0.55
N ARG A 4 18.36 5.79 0.15
CA ARG A 4 19.03 6.74 1.06
C ARG A 4 18.35 6.73 2.43
N ARG A 5 19.11 6.92 3.51
CA ARG A 5 18.60 6.88 4.88
C ARG A 5 19.07 8.09 5.68
N TRP A 6 18.19 8.65 6.50
CA TRP A 6 18.45 9.73 7.44
C TRP A 6 17.88 9.40 8.82
N SER A 7 18.48 9.98 9.83
CA SER A 7 17.90 10.04 11.18
C SER A 7 18.01 11.47 11.68
N GLY A 8 16.94 11.94 12.31
CA GLY A 8 16.89 13.31 12.82
C GLY A 8 15.74 13.53 13.79
N THR A 9 15.54 14.76 14.19
CA THR A 9 14.44 15.15 15.06
C THR A 9 13.58 16.22 14.41
N SER A 10 12.27 16.20 14.70
CA SER A 10 11.38 17.26 14.28
C SER A 10 11.77 18.58 14.93
N ASP A 11 11.63 19.66 14.19
CA ASP A 11 11.93 21.02 14.63
C ASP A 11 10.89 21.55 15.64
N ILE A 12 11.01 22.83 16.00
CA ILE A 12 10.08 23.49 16.94
C ILE A 12 8.65 23.60 16.40
N GLY A 13 8.47 23.49 15.08
CA GLY A 13 7.16 23.42 14.41
C GLY A 13 6.62 22.02 14.26
N GLY A 14 7.35 20.98 14.71
CA GLY A 14 6.96 19.58 14.56
C GLY A 14 7.26 19.00 13.16
N LEU A 15 8.11 19.66 12.36
CA LEU A 15 8.46 19.23 11.01
C LEU A 15 9.86 18.62 10.96
N HIS A 16 10.03 17.64 10.10
CA HIS A 16 11.32 17.08 9.72
C HIS A 16 11.45 17.09 8.20
N GLU A 17 12.42 17.85 7.70
CA GLU A 17 12.66 17.97 6.26
C GLU A 17 13.79 17.03 5.82
N VAL A 18 13.52 16.26 4.77
CA VAL A 18 14.55 15.49 4.06
C VAL A 18 14.70 16.01 2.64
N ARG A 19 15.93 15.96 2.13
CA ARG A 19 16.31 16.43 0.80
C ARG A 19 16.81 15.23 0.01
N VAL A 20 16.16 14.97 -1.10
CA VAL A 20 16.42 13.80 -1.95
C VAL A 20 16.88 14.27 -3.32
N ASP A 21 18.12 13.89 -3.70
CA ASP A 21 18.61 14.12 -5.05
C ASP A 21 17.93 13.11 -5.99
N VAL A 22 17.33 13.62 -7.05
CA VAL A 22 16.70 12.86 -8.12
C VAL A 22 17.52 13.04 -9.40
N ALA A 23 17.90 11.93 -10.01
CA ALA A 23 18.64 11.93 -11.28
C ALA A 23 17.70 12.12 -12.47
N SER A 24 18.25 12.47 -13.63
CA SER A 24 17.46 12.80 -14.83
C SER A 24 16.77 11.60 -15.49
N ASP A 25 17.10 10.39 -15.09
CA ASP A 25 16.51 9.13 -15.54
C ASP A 25 15.59 8.49 -14.48
N GLU A 26 15.44 9.13 -13.32
CA GLU A 26 14.54 8.67 -12.25
C GLU A 26 13.16 9.32 -12.41
N ASP A 27 12.09 8.52 -12.25
CA ASP A 27 10.70 8.94 -12.47
C ASP A 27 9.79 8.74 -11.26
N ALA A 28 10.28 8.10 -10.19
CA ALA A 28 9.53 7.87 -8.98
C ALA A 28 10.39 8.05 -7.73
N LEU A 29 9.75 8.58 -6.67
CA LEU A 29 10.33 8.83 -5.36
C LEU A 29 9.39 8.28 -4.27
N LEU A 30 9.85 7.29 -3.51
CA LEU A 30 9.18 6.80 -2.31
C LEU A 30 9.91 7.33 -1.08
N VAL A 31 9.20 8.00 -0.18
CA VAL A 31 9.74 8.46 1.10
C VAL A 31 8.92 7.89 2.24
N CYS A 32 9.56 7.14 3.12
CA CYS A 32 8.97 6.58 4.33
C CYS A 32 9.64 7.14 5.57
N GLY A 33 8.85 7.65 6.50
CA GLY A 33 9.29 8.07 7.83
C GLY A 33 8.73 7.16 8.91
N GLN A 34 9.50 6.90 9.96
CA GLN A 34 9.05 6.16 11.14
C GLN A 34 9.59 6.77 12.43
N THR A 35 8.86 6.56 13.53
CA THR A 35 9.30 6.94 14.88
C THR A 35 9.12 5.77 15.86
N GLY A 36 10.06 5.64 16.82
CA GLY A 36 9.93 4.70 17.92
C GLY A 36 8.96 5.15 19.03
N GLU A 37 8.42 6.37 18.94
CA GLU A 37 7.58 6.96 19.98
C GLU A 37 6.10 6.57 19.78
N SER A 38 5.54 5.71 20.65
CA SER A 38 4.18 5.18 20.52
C SER A 38 3.06 6.22 20.64
N SER A 39 3.38 7.41 21.14
CA SER A 39 2.42 8.52 21.28
C SER A 39 2.53 9.56 20.16
N ARG A 40 3.23 9.24 19.09
CA ARG A 40 3.43 10.13 17.95
C ARG A 40 2.84 9.53 16.69
N TRP A 41 2.25 10.39 15.87
CA TRP A 41 1.70 10.08 14.57
C TRP A 41 2.48 10.85 13.51
N LEU A 42 2.65 10.24 12.36
CA LEU A 42 3.36 10.81 11.23
C LEU A 42 2.42 11.04 10.05
N SER A 43 2.69 12.11 9.31
CA SER A 43 2.09 12.37 8.00
C SER A 43 3.07 13.11 7.11
N VAL A 44 2.79 13.19 5.82
CA VAL A 44 3.52 14.06 4.91
C VAL A 44 2.83 15.41 4.86
N GLU A 45 3.55 16.46 5.26
CA GLU A 45 3.07 17.84 5.29
C GLU A 45 3.10 18.46 3.88
N ARG A 46 4.22 18.30 3.18
CA ARG A 46 4.41 18.85 1.83
C ARG A 46 5.56 18.18 1.09
N ILE A 47 5.53 18.33 -0.22
CA ILE A 47 6.64 18.04 -1.11
C ILE A 47 6.90 19.29 -1.99
N ALA A 48 8.18 19.66 -2.16
CA ALA A 48 8.60 20.74 -3.01
C ALA A 48 9.59 20.27 -4.08
N ASP A 49 9.44 20.80 -5.28
CA ASP A 49 10.30 20.53 -6.43
C ASP A 49 11.70 21.14 -6.29
N PRO A 50 12.64 20.86 -7.20
CA PRO A 50 13.99 21.43 -7.17
C PRO A 50 14.06 22.96 -7.25
N ASP A 51 13.06 23.61 -7.82
CA ASP A 51 12.95 25.09 -7.91
C ASP A 51 12.33 25.71 -6.64
N GLY A 52 11.86 24.87 -5.71
CA GLY A 52 11.22 25.27 -4.45
C GLY A 52 9.73 25.54 -4.56
N ASN A 53 9.09 25.19 -5.70
CA ASN A 53 7.63 25.26 -5.81
C ASN A 53 7.01 24.09 -5.03
N ILE A 54 5.86 24.36 -4.40
CA ILE A 54 5.13 23.31 -3.69
C ILE A 54 4.36 22.45 -4.70
N ALA A 55 4.77 21.20 -4.83
CA ALA A 55 4.12 20.20 -5.68
C ALA A 55 2.89 19.58 -4.99
N MET A 56 2.95 19.39 -3.67
CA MET A 56 1.83 18.92 -2.85
C MET A 56 1.94 19.50 -1.43
N LYS A 57 0.83 19.84 -0.83
CA LYS A 57 0.72 20.05 0.62
C LYS A 57 -0.59 19.46 1.14
N TRP A 58 -0.56 18.96 2.38
CA TRP A 58 -1.68 18.26 2.99
C TRP A 58 -2.96 19.11 3.09
N GLN A 59 -2.86 20.43 3.31
CA GLN A 59 -4.02 21.32 3.44
C GLN A 59 -4.90 21.35 2.19
N ASP A 60 -4.34 21.08 1.01
CA ASP A 60 -5.09 21.10 -0.23
C ASP A 60 -6.00 19.86 -0.37
N TRP A 61 -5.72 18.80 0.44
CA TRP A 61 -6.36 17.49 0.37
C TRP A 61 -7.10 17.09 1.65
N TYR A 62 -6.90 17.78 2.75
CA TYR A 62 -7.44 17.38 4.06
C TYR A 62 -8.95 17.59 4.20
N ASP A 63 -9.49 18.71 3.68
CA ASP A 63 -10.89 19.12 3.80
C ASP A 63 -11.69 18.93 2.51
N VAL A 64 -11.15 18.16 1.54
CA VAL A 64 -11.86 17.82 0.29
C VAL A 64 -12.26 16.34 0.29
N PRO A 65 -13.30 15.95 -0.48
CA PRO A 65 -13.70 14.55 -0.53
C PRO A 65 -12.71 13.64 -1.28
N GLN A 66 -11.83 14.22 -2.12
CA GLN A 66 -10.84 13.46 -2.86
C GLN A 66 -9.64 13.08 -2.00
N VAL A 67 -9.26 11.82 -2.02
CA VAL A 67 -8.09 11.27 -1.34
C VAL A 67 -6.97 11.05 -2.36
N LEU A 68 -5.89 11.84 -2.25
CA LEU A 68 -4.72 11.68 -3.12
C LEU A 68 -3.83 10.50 -2.68
N THR A 69 -3.61 10.39 -1.39
CA THR A 69 -2.75 9.37 -0.77
C THR A 69 -3.04 9.28 0.72
N GLY A 70 -2.89 8.11 1.31
CA GLY A 70 -3.00 7.91 2.75
C GLY A 70 -1.93 8.65 3.57
N ALA A 71 -0.82 9.04 2.93
CA ALA A 71 0.31 9.68 3.59
C ALA A 71 0.02 11.05 4.21
N ILE A 72 -1.02 11.75 3.77
CA ILE A 72 -1.40 13.07 4.29
C ILE A 72 -2.14 12.98 5.63
N PHE A 73 -2.69 11.82 5.99
CA PHE A 73 -3.43 11.63 7.23
C PHE A 73 -2.48 11.10 8.33
N PRO A 74 -2.44 11.76 9.51
CA PRO A 74 -1.71 11.22 10.65
C PRO A 74 -2.34 9.90 11.10
N SER A 75 -1.70 8.78 10.83
CA SER A 75 -2.32 7.45 11.01
C SER A 75 -1.53 6.48 11.89
N GLY A 76 -0.35 6.85 12.37
CA GLY A 76 0.46 5.95 13.18
C GLY A 76 1.91 6.39 13.30
N LYS A 77 2.78 5.48 13.74
CA LYS A 77 4.21 5.74 13.97
C LYS A 77 5.03 5.86 12.68
N ASP A 78 4.41 5.63 11.54
CA ASP A 78 5.05 5.64 10.24
C ASP A 78 4.12 6.18 9.16
N THR A 79 4.71 6.63 8.08
CA THR A 79 4.00 7.07 6.87
C THR A 79 4.91 6.90 5.67
N CYS A 80 4.33 6.58 4.51
CA CYS A 80 5.04 6.52 3.23
C CYS A 80 4.30 7.36 2.19
N LEU A 81 5.05 8.09 1.36
CA LEU A 81 4.55 8.79 0.18
C LEU A 81 5.32 8.29 -1.03
N ASN A 82 4.62 7.86 -2.07
CA ASN A 82 5.17 7.68 -3.41
C ASN A 82 4.79 8.89 -4.27
N TRP A 83 5.75 9.50 -4.96
CA TRP A 83 5.55 10.68 -5.78
C TRP A 83 6.21 10.54 -7.16
N PRO A 84 5.59 11.00 -8.28
CA PRO A 84 4.22 11.52 -8.37
C PRO A 84 3.16 10.43 -8.20
N VAL A 85 1.95 10.81 -7.77
CA VAL A 85 0.81 9.89 -7.66
C VAL A 85 0.08 9.82 -9.00
N ARG A 86 -0.36 10.97 -9.51
CA ARG A 86 -1.18 11.08 -10.74
C ARG A 86 -0.37 11.60 -11.92
N ALA A 87 -0.94 11.50 -13.12
CA ALA A 87 -0.33 12.07 -14.30
C ALA A 87 -0.21 13.60 -14.25
N GLU A 88 -1.19 14.27 -13.69
CA GLU A 88 -1.21 15.73 -13.53
C GLU A 88 -0.28 16.28 -12.46
N ASP A 89 0.24 15.44 -11.58
CA ASP A 89 1.28 15.84 -10.60
C ASP A 89 2.61 16.15 -11.32
N GLY A 90 2.68 15.87 -12.60
CA GLY A 90 3.84 16.14 -13.46
C GLY A 90 4.96 15.10 -13.33
N PRO A 91 6.01 15.25 -14.12
CA PRO A 91 7.18 14.40 -14.03
C PRO A 91 7.98 14.71 -12.76
N LEU A 92 8.78 13.75 -12.33
CA LEU A 92 9.77 13.96 -11.28
C LEU A 92 11.00 14.66 -11.91
N ASP A 93 11.07 16.00 -11.79
CA ASP A 93 12.17 16.77 -12.34
C ASP A 93 13.51 16.43 -11.65
N PRO A 94 14.63 16.39 -12.40
CA PRO A 94 15.94 16.14 -11.82
C PRO A 94 16.38 17.30 -10.93
N GLY A 95 16.95 16.95 -9.78
CA GLY A 95 17.43 17.93 -8.79
C GLY A 95 17.08 17.54 -7.36
N VAL A 96 17.11 18.50 -6.45
CA VAL A 96 16.89 18.26 -5.02
C VAL A 96 15.44 18.50 -4.66
N TRP A 97 14.71 17.44 -4.45
CA TRP A 97 13.34 17.46 -3.90
C TRP A 97 13.37 17.57 -2.38
N THR A 98 12.44 18.31 -1.80
CA THR A 98 12.31 18.47 -0.35
C THR A 98 10.97 17.86 0.11
N VAL A 99 11.03 16.89 1.00
CA VAL A 99 9.85 16.28 1.63
C VAL A 99 9.82 16.65 3.11
N SER A 100 8.73 17.24 3.56
CA SER A 100 8.50 17.61 4.96
C SER A 100 7.55 16.62 5.60
N LEU A 101 8.03 15.92 6.61
CA LEU A 101 7.25 15.02 7.45
C LEU A 101 6.78 15.78 8.68
N ALA A 102 5.50 15.66 9.02
CA ALA A 102 4.93 16.20 10.24
C ALA A 102 4.86 15.14 11.33
N THR A 103 5.13 15.57 12.57
CA THR A 103 4.92 14.76 13.76
C THR A 103 3.84 15.39 14.63
N THR A 104 2.83 14.61 14.97
CA THR A 104 1.71 15.06 15.79
C THR A 104 1.47 14.12 16.98
N ASP A 105 0.71 14.58 17.94
CA ASP A 105 0.14 13.74 18.99
C ASP A 105 -1.25 13.19 18.58
N ASN A 106 -1.87 12.45 19.48
CA ASN A 106 -3.20 11.87 19.28
C ASN A 106 -4.36 12.91 19.23
N GLN A 107 -4.04 14.20 19.36
CA GLN A 107 -4.97 15.32 19.18
C GLN A 107 -4.65 16.12 17.92
N ASN A 108 -3.80 15.57 17.03
CA ASN A 108 -3.30 16.21 15.81
C ASN A 108 -2.55 17.53 16.07
N GLN A 109 -1.95 17.68 17.28
CA GLN A 109 -1.12 18.85 17.56
C GLN A 109 0.33 18.55 17.20
N TYR A 110 0.97 19.45 16.46
CA TYR A 110 2.38 19.34 16.10
C TYR A 110 3.28 19.18 17.33
N THR A 111 4.23 18.24 17.24
CA THR A 111 5.14 17.91 18.34
C THR A 111 6.58 18.06 17.91
N SER A 112 7.36 18.84 18.68
CA SER A 112 8.78 19.04 18.43
C SER A 112 9.65 18.01 19.14
N GLY A 113 10.86 17.78 18.60
CA GLY A 113 11.86 16.93 19.24
C GLY A 113 11.60 15.42 19.10
N THR A 114 10.61 15.01 18.29
CA THR A 114 10.36 13.60 17.96
C THR A 114 11.48 13.09 17.09
N THR A 115 12.07 11.95 17.43
CA THR A 115 13.10 11.29 16.62
C THR A 115 12.45 10.49 15.49
N LEU A 116 12.94 10.71 14.28
CA LEU A 116 12.51 10.02 13.07
C LEU A 116 13.68 9.33 12.39
N ASP A 117 13.40 8.14 11.87
CA ASP A 117 14.20 7.50 10.84
C ASP A 117 13.45 7.62 9.52
N VAL A 118 14.13 8.07 8.47
CA VAL A 118 13.55 8.30 7.15
C VAL A 118 14.34 7.53 6.10
N VAL A 119 13.61 6.84 5.24
CA VAL A 119 14.17 6.16 4.07
C VAL A 119 13.54 6.79 2.84
N ALA A 120 14.37 7.16 1.87
CA ALA A 120 13.89 7.50 0.53
C ALA A 120 14.50 6.57 -0.50
N GLN A 121 13.67 6.18 -1.45
CA GLN A 121 14.04 5.37 -2.59
C GLN A 121 13.65 6.08 -3.87
N THR A 122 14.56 6.14 -4.83
CA THR A 122 14.28 6.64 -6.18
C THR A 122 14.45 5.50 -7.19
N ARG A 123 13.71 5.56 -8.27
CA ARG A 123 13.69 4.52 -9.30
C ARG A 123 13.90 5.13 -10.67
N VAL A 124 14.72 4.44 -11.48
CA VAL A 124 14.82 4.70 -12.92
C VAL A 124 13.54 4.22 -13.61
N ALA A 125 13.01 5.03 -14.52
CA ALA A 125 11.78 4.74 -15.25
C ALA A 125 11.81 3.36 -15.93
N PRO A 126 10.86 2.44 -15.65
CA PRO A 126 10.82 1.14 -16.30
C PRO A 126 10.25 1.22 -17.74
N GLY A 127 9.73 2.35 -18.15
CA GLY A 127 8.97 2.53 -19.40
C GLY A 127 7.48 2.21 -19.22
N ASP A 128 6.85 1.67 -20.28
CA ASP A 128 5.41 1.36 -20.30
C ASP A 128 5.08 0.03 -19.56
N THR A 129 6.08 -0.72 -19.20
CA THR A 129 5.93 -2.01 -18.49
C THR A 129 6.88 -2.07 -17.31
N GLY A 130 6.49 -2.81 -16.27
CA GLY A 130 7.32 -2.99 -15.10
C GLY A 130 7.03 -4.30 -14.38
N VAL A 131 7.86 -4.63 -13.40
CA VAL A 131 7.75 -5.84 -12.59
C VAL A 131 7.68 -5.45 -11.12
N LEU A 132 6.66 -5.93 -10.40
CA LEU A 132 6.65 -5.91 -8.94
C LEU A 132 7.15 -7.27 -8.44
N ARG A 133 8.23 -7.26 -7.66
CA ARG A 133 8.69 -8.48 -6.98
C ARG A 133 8.02 -8.61 -5.63
N VAL A 134 7.58 -9.84 -5.33
CA VAL A 134 6.80 -10.17 -4.14
C VAL A 134 7.47 -11.33 -3.41
N ALA A 135 7.87 -11.07 -2.18
CA ALA A 135 8.27 -12.09 -1.24
C ALA A 135 7.02 -12.61 -0.51
N LEU A 136 6.57 -13.82 -0.85
CA LEU A 136 5.39 -14.45 -0.26
C LEU A 136 5.81 -15.32 0.93
N ALA A 137 5.21 -15.09 2.09
CA ALA A 137 5.45 -15.88 3.29
C ALA A 137 4.15 -16.47 3.85
N TYR A 138 4.24 -17.59 4.52
CA TYR A 138 3.13 -18.23 5.24
C TYR A 138 3.38 -18.16 6.74
N ALA A 139 2.35 -17.80 7.51
CA ALA A 139 2.43 -17.77 8.96
C ALA A 139 2.32 -19.19 9.54
N GLY A 140 3.11 -19.47 10.57
CA GLY A 140 3.11 -20.77 11.26
C GLY A 140 3.41 -21.95 10.32
N GLU A 141 2.59 -22.99 10.38
CA GLU A 141 2.72 -24.22 9.58
C GLU A 141 1.86 -24.19 8.30
N LEU A 142 1.29 -23.04 7.92
CA LEU A 142 0.39 -22.93 6.76
C LEU A 142 1.06 -23.29 5.42
N SER A 143 2.37 -23.17 5.32
CA SER A 143 3.12 -23.66 4.15
C SER A 143 3.13 -25.18 3.99
N GLU A 144 2.75 -25.93 5.04
CA GLU A 144 2.65 -27.38 5.03
C GLU A 144 1.24 -27.87 4.60
N GLU A 145 0.29 -26.95 4.39
CA GLU A 145 -1.08 -27.23 3.97
C GLU A 145 -1.18 -27.21 2.42
N PRO A 146 -1.15 -28.38 1.75
CA PRO A 146 -1.00 -28.43 0.30
C PRO A 146 -2.19 -27.82 -0.45
N ASP A 147 -3.39 -27.93 0.09
CA ASP A 147 -4.60 -27.39 -0.55
C ASP A 147 -4.61 -25.85 -0.48
N LEU A 148 -4.14 -25.26 0.64
CA LEU A 148 -3.95 -23.81 0.76
C LEU A 148 -2.88 -23.31 -0.20
N VAL A 149 -1.72 -23.97 -0.26
CA VAL A 149 -0.64 -23.56 -1.15
C VAL A 149 -1.10 -23.59 -2.60
N ALA A 150 -1.82 -24.66 -3.02
CA ALA A 150 -2.36 -24.77 -4.37
C ALA A 150 -3.39 -23.65 -4.68
N ALA A 151 -4.27 -23.33 -3.73
CA ALA A 151 -5.24 -22.24 -3.88
C ALA A 151 -4.54 -20.86 -4.01
N VAL A 152 -3.51 -20.62 -3.23
CA VAL A 152 -2.71 -19.38 -3.32
C VAL A 152 -1.98 -19.29 -4.66
N ASP A 153 -1.41 -20.40 -5.16
CA ASP A 153 -0.76 -20.44 -6.48
C ASP A 153 -1.75 -20.08 -7.60
N GLU A 154 -2.97 -20.59 -7.56
CA GLU A 154 -4.03 -20.25 -8.51
C GLU A 154 -4.52 -18.81 -8.35
N ALA A 155 -4.65 -18.32 -7.13
CA ALA A 155 -5.01 -16.94 -6.83
C ALA A 155 -3.94 -15.93 -7.33
N ILE A 156 -2.66 -16.28 -7.29
CA ILE A 156 -1.58 -15.48 -7.87
C ILE A 156 -1.74 -15.37 -9.40
N LEU A 157 -2.18 -16.42 -10.09
CA LEU A 157 -2.47 -16.35 -11.53
C LEU A 157 -3.62 -15.37 -11.81
N ARG A 158 -4.65 -15.38 -10.97
CA ARG A 158 -5.76 -14.43 -11.07
C ARG A 158 -5.28 -12.99 -10.83
N TRP A 159 -4.46 -12.74 -9.83
CA TRP A 159 -3.82 -11.42 -9.62
C TRP A 159 -3.02 -10.98 -10.85
N ALA A 160 -2.18 -11.87 -11.40
CA ALA A 160 -1.43 -11.57 -12.60
C ALA A 160 -2.32 -11.17 -13.78
N ASP A 161 -3.47 -11.86 -13.96
CA ASP A 161 -4.44 -11.55 -15.01
C ASP A 161 -5.09 -10.15 -14.81
N ILE A 162 -5.41 -9.79 -13.55
CA ILE A 162 -5.97 -8.47 -13.20
C ILE A 162 -4.97 -7.36 -13.54
N TRP A 163 -3.68 -7.56 -13.23
CA TRP A 163 -2.67 -6.53 -13.45
C TRP A 163 -2.06 -6.52 -14.86
N ALA A 164 -2.20 -7.58 -15.63
CA ALA A 164 -1.64 -7.65 -16.99
C ALA A 164 -2.03 -6.47 -17.90
N PRO A 165 -3.30 -5.98 -17.91
CA PRO A 165 -3.67 -4.80 -18.71
C PRO A 165 -2.97 -3.50 -18.27
N THR A 166 -2.50 -3.41 -17.03
CA THR A 166 -1.83 -2.22 -16.52
C THR A 166 -0.39 -2.07 -17.00
N GLY A 167 0.19 -3.09 -17.62
CA GLY A 167 1.60 -3.16 -17.98
C GLY A 167 2.51 -3.57 -16.82
N VAL A 168 1.97 -3.83 -15.61
CA VAL A 168 2.73 -4.31 -14.46
C VAL A 168 2.57 -5.82 -14.36
N SER A 169 3.67 -6.55 -14.41
CA SER A 169 3.73 -7.98 -14.10
C SER A 169 4.19 -8.18 -12.65
N ILE A 170 3.88 -9.36 -12.10
CA ILE A 170 4.32 -9.76 -10.76
C ILE A 170 5.28 -10.93 -10.85
N GLU A 171 6.32 -10.90 -10.03
CA GLU A 171 7.22 -12.03 -9.80
C GLU A 171 7.13 -12.41 -8.33
N VAL A 172 6.52 -13.57 -8.03
CA VAL A 172 6.30 -14.05 -6.67
C VAL A 172 7.30 -15.13 -6.33
N GLU A 173 8.04 -14.94 -5.23
CA GLU A 173 8.92 -15.95 -4.66
C GLU A 173 8.47 -16.28 -3.23
N THR A 174 8.24 -17.58 -2.97
CA THR A 174 7.95 -18.04 -1.61
C THR A 174 9.22 -17.98 -0.76
N VAL A 175 9.15 -17.25 0.34
CA VAL A 175 10.23 -17.04 1.28
C VAL A 175 9.89 -17.59 2.65
N ASN A 176 10.91 -17.98 3.40
CA ASN A 176 10.75 -18.39 4.79
C ASN A 176 11.23 -17.25 5.70
N VAL A 177 10.29 -16.62 6.40
CA VAL A 177 10.56 -15.52 7.32
C VAL A 177 10.15 -15.89 8.74
N ASP A 178 10.92 -15.43 9.72
CA ASP A 178 10.61 -15.63 11.14
C ASP A 178 9.61 -14.56 11.60
N LEU A 179 8.34 -14.96 11.74
CA LEU A 179 7.27 -14.13 12.31
C LEU A 179 7.27 -14.12 13.85
N GLY A 180 8.19 -14.87 14.48
CA GLY A 180 8.31 -14.97 15.92
C GLY A 180 7.21 -15.84 16.53
N ALA A 181 6.61 -15.37 17.65
CA ALA A 181 5.53 -16.06 18.34
C ALA A 181 4.14 -15.77 17.75
N ASP A 182 4.04 -14.86 16.78
CA ASP A 182 2.79 -14.57 16.09
C ASP A 182 2.54 -15.73 15.11
N LEU A 183 1.69 -16.61 15.53
CA LEU A 183 1.27 -17.81 14.80
C LEU A 183 0.20 -17.42 13.76
N PRO A 184 -0.65 -18.34 13.29
CA PRO A 184 -1.51 -18.10 12.14
C PRO A 184 -2.32 -16.79 12.17
N ASP A 185 -2.59 -16.21 13.33
CA ASP A 185 -3.26 -14.92 13.47
C ASP A 185 -2.25 -13.78 13.30
N LEU A 186 -2.44 -12.99 12.25
CA LEU A 186 -1.61 -11.83 11.93
C LEU A 186 -2.13 -10.61 12.70
N LEU A 187 -1.26 -9.98 13.50
CA LEU A 187 -1.62 -8.80 14.28
C LEU A 187 -1.20 -7.52 13.56
N GLU A 188 -2.14 -6.62 13.32
CA GLU A 188 -1.89 -5.34 12.68
C GLU A 188 -0.81 -4.54 13.42
N GLY A 189 0.18 -4.04 12.69
CA GLY A 189 1.26 -3.20 13.23
C GLY A 189 2.13 -3.87 14.27
N GLY A 190 2.07 -5.20 14.39
CA GLY A 190 2.89 -5.98 15.30
C GLY A 190 4.37 -6.02 14.91
N ASP A 191 5.24 -6.32 15.89
CA ASP A 191 6.69 -6.49 15.65
C ASP A 191 7.00 -7.61 14.65
N ALA A 192 6.07 -8.56 14.44
CA ALA A 192 6.20 -9.63 13.46
C ALA A 192 6.37 -9.10 12.04
N TRP A 193 5.58 -8.12 11.65
CA TRP A 193 5.65 -7.51 10.31
C TRP A 193 7.00 -6.85 10.06
N THR A 194 7.45 -6.05 11.05
CA THR A 194 8.76 -5.41 10.97
C THR A 194 9.90 -6.42 10.89
N ARG A 195 9.81 -7.51 11.69
CA ARG A 195 10.81 -8.59 11.65
C ARG A 195 10.80 -9.33 10.31
N ALA A 196 9.62 -9.63 9.78
CA ALA A 196 9.48 -10.32 8.50
C ALA A 196 10.05 -9.47 7.35
N ALA A 197 9.66 -8.19 7.28
CA ALA A 197 10.15 -7.26 6.27
C ALA A 197 11.67 -7.04 6.33
N ALA A 198 12.28 -7.14 7.51
CA ALA A 198 13.74 -7.05 7.67
C ALA A 198 14.50 -8.28 7.15
N GLN A 199 13.81 -9.37 6.78
CA GLN A 199 14.39 -10.60 6.25
C GLN A 199 14.24 -10.71 4.72
N THR A 200 13.52 -9.79 4.10
CA THR A 200 13.32 -9.71 2.65
C THR A 200 14.29 -8.71 2.02
N ASP A 201 14.39 -8.72 0.69
CA ASP A 201 15.14 -7.70 -0.04
C ASP A 201 14.47 -6.32 0.11
N ASP A 202 15.25 -5.25 0.24
CA ASP A 202 14.76 -3.86 0.36
C ASP A 202 13.87 -3.38 -0.82
N ASN A 203 13.82 -4.14 -1.90
CA ASN A 203 13.06 -3.81 -3.12
C ASN A 203 11.86 -4.73 -3.35
N ASP A 204 11.62 -5.71 -2.48
CA ASP A 204 10.53 -6.65 -2.62
C ASP A 204 9.36 -6.27 -1.69
N MET A 205 8.14 -6.40 -2.20
CA MET A 205 6.94 -6.31 -1.37
C MET A 205 6.80 -7.62 -0.58
N LEU A 206 6.74 -7.51 0.74
CA LEU A 206 6.39 -8.68 1.56
C LEU A 206 4.88 -8.86 1.60
N MET A 207 4.41 -10.08 1.31
CA MET A 207 3.02 -10.50 1.52
C MET A 207 2.99 -11.72 2.44
N VAL A 208 2.15 -11.68 3.47
CA VAL A 208 2.05 -12.75 4.47
C VAL A 208 0.65 -13.35 4.47
N ILE A 209 0.56 -14.64 4.21
CA ILE A 209 -0.68 -15.41 4.33
C ILE A 209 -0.81 -15.90 5.78
N GLY A 210 -1.87 -15.51 6.45
CA GLY A 210 -2.22 -15.95 7.79
C GLY A 210 -3.60 -16.57 7.85
N GLU A 211 -3.95 -17.17 8.97
CA GLU A 211 -5.29 -17.74 9.20
C GLU A 211 -6.33 -16.63 9.34
N THR A 212 -6.05 -15.67 10.19
CA THR A 212 -6.87 -14.48 10.44
C THR A 212 -6.00 -13.24 10.54
N ILE A 213 -6.61 -12.05 10.53
CA ILE A 213 -5.99 -10.79 10.86
C ILE A 213 -6.71 -10.23 12.09
N ASP A 214 -5.98 -10.02 13.20
CA ASP A 214 -6.52 -9.60 14.51
C ASP A 214 -7.69 -10.49 14.99
N GLY A 215 -7.64 -11.79 14.71
CA GLY A 215 -8.68 -12.76 15.06
C GLY A 215 -9.98 -12.59 14.25
N SER A 216 -9.98 -11.75 13.23
CA SER A 216 -11.16 -11.50 12.38
C SER A 216 -11.24 -12.51 11.23
N THR A 217 -12.41 -13.11 11.03
CA THR A 217 -12.75 -13.92 9.85
C THR A 217 -13.52 -13.12 8.80
N ALA A 218 -13.63 -11.80 8.97
CA ALA A 218 -14.32 -10.89 8.06
C ALA A 218 -13.37 -9.84 7.42
N LEU A 219 -12.09 -9.86 7.82
CA LEU A 219 -11.05 -9.02 7.22
C LEU A 219 -10.27 -9.87 6.23
N TYR A 220 -10.47 -9.62 4.95
CA TYR A 220 -9.92 -10.41 3.84
C TYR A 220 -8.42 -10.19 3.67
N GLY A 221 -8.00 -8.92 3.72
CA GLY A 221 -6.63 -8.50 3.61
C GLY A 221 -6.40 -7.17 4.33
N LEU A 222 -5.15 -6.77 4.43
CA LEU A 222 -4.73 -5.49 4.99
C LEU A 222 -3.37 -5.10 4.42
N SER A 223 -3.31 -3.97 3.75
CA SER A 223 -2.05 -3.34 3.38
C SER A 223 -1.48 -2.55 4.56
N GLY A 224 -0.20 -2.69 4.82
CA GLY A 224 0.48 -1.94 5.87
C GLY A 224 0.53 -0.44 5.65
N GLY A 225 0.28 0.03 4.43
CA GLY A 225 0.20 1.45 4.07
C GLY A 225 -0.31 1.69 2.67
N VAL A 226 -0.78 2.92 2.43
CA VAL A 226 -1.25 3.42 1.12
C VAL A 226 -0.51 4.72 0.79
N PRO A 227 0.67 4.62 0.14
CA PRO A 227 1.43 3.43 -0.22
C PRO A 227 2.11 2.74 0.97
N GLY A 228 2.47 1.48 0.76
CA GLY A 228 3.38 0.74 1.62
C GLY A 228 4.85 1.11 1.37
N GLY A 229 5.74 0.76 2.30
CA GLY A 229 7.18 0.92 2.15
C GLY A 229 7.86 -0.39 1.74
N LEU A 230 8.91 -0.29 0.93
CA LEU A 230 9.74 -1.44 0.52
C LEU A 230 10.89 -1.74 1.50
N THR A 231 10.87 -1.15 2.68
CA THR A 231 11.91 -1.32 3.69
C THR A 231 11.30 -1.80 5.00
N ALA A 232 12.12 -2.39 5.86
CA ALA A 232 11.67 -2.86 7.16
C ALA A 232 10.92 -1.77 7.95
N GLY A 233 9.68 -2.06 8.32
CA GLY A 233 8.81 -1.18 9.07
C GLY A 233 7.38 -1.74 9.12
N PRO A 234 6.50 -1.19 9.96
CA PRO A 234 5.12 -1.66 10.06
C PRO A 234 4.32 -1.56 8.74
N ARG A 235 4.72 -0.63 7.85
CA ARG A 235 4.08 -0.44 6.53
C ARG A 235 4.75 -1.21 5.39
N ALA A 236 5.69 -2.10 5.71
CA ALA A 236 6.46 -2.83 4.71
C ALA A 236 5.90 -4.23 4.40
N ALA A 237 4.63 -4.48 4.70
CA ALA A 237 4.01 -5.77 4.45
C ALA A 237 2.51 -5.66 4.13
N VAL A 238 2.03 -6.67 3.42
CA VAL A 238 0.60 -6.96 3.19
C VAL A 238 0.25 -8.24 3.94
N ALA A 239 -0.87 -8.23 4.65
CA ALA A 239 -1.41 -9.41 5.33
C ALA A 239 -2.67 -9.90 4.60
N ILE A 240 -2.81 -11.21 4.45
CA ILE A 240 -3.96 -11.87 3.84
C ILE A 240 -4.49 -12.93 4.79
N SER A 241 -5.80 -12.90 5.05
CA SER A 241 -6.50 -13.91 5.83
C SER A 241 -7.09 -14.97 4.91
N TRP A 242 -6.58 -16.21 4.99
CA TRP A 242 -7.16 -17.28 4.17
C TRP A 242 -8.57 -17.68 4.66
N LEU A 243 -8.85 -17.65 5.98
CA LEU A 243 -10.18 -18.01 6.50
C LEU A 243 -11.30 -17.03 6.07
N ALA A 244 -10.97 -15.74 5.91
CA ALA A 244 -11.94 -14.78 5.38
C ALA A 244 -12.23 -15.05 3.89
N ASN A 245 -11.23 -15.47 3.11
CA ASN A 245 -11.34 -15.73 1.68
C ASN A 245 -11.92 -17.11 1.36
N ALA A 246 -11.67 -18.14 2.18
CA ALA A 246 -12.14 -19.51 1.95
C ALA A 246 -13.49 -19.84 2.60
N GLY A 247 -14.17 -18.85 3.15
CA GLY A 247 -15.35 -19.14 3.95
C GLY A 247 -15.02 -19.98 5.19
N GLN A 248 -16.05 -20.57 5.81
CA GLN A 248 -15.89 -21.23 7.11
C GLN A 248 -15.58 -22.74 7.02
N ASN A 249 -15.55 -23.31 5.84
CA ASN A 249 -15.31 -24.74 5.66
C ASN A 249 -13.82 -25.10 5.48
N GLY A 250 -12.96 -24.09 5.23
CA GLY A 250 -11.52 -24.28 5.03
C GLY A 250 -11.15 -25.02 3.75
N ILE A 251 -12.08 -25.13 2.81
CA ILE A 251 -11.87 -25.74 1.50
C ILE A 251 -12.03 -24.64 0.47
N PHE A 252 -11.08 -24.49 -0.44
CA PHE A 252 -11.14 -23.53 -1.53
C PHE A 252 -11.89 -24.13 -2.72
N ASP A 253 -12.99 -23.51 -3.13
CA ASP A 253 -13.61 -23.74 -4.43
C ASP A 253 -13.19 -22.65 -5.45
N GLU A 254 -13.70 -22.74 -6.69
CA GLU A 254 -13.32 -21.80 -7.76
C GLU A 254 -13.68 -20.34 -7.42
N ASP A 255 -14.82 -20.10 -6.76
CA ASP A 255 -15.28 -18.75 -6.39
C ASP A 255 -14.42 -18.18 -5.24
N GLU A 256 -14.03 -19.02 -4.28
CA GLU A 256 -13.16 -18.64 -3.16
C GLU A 256 -11.71 -18.36 -3.63
N ILE A 257 -11.19 -19.16 -4.58
CA ILE A 257 -9.89 -18.90 -5.22
C ILE A 257 -9.93 -17.59 -6.01
N GLN A 258 -11.01 -17.31 -6.72
CA GLN A 258 -11.21 -16.03 -7.40
C GLN A 258 -11.19 -14.87 -6.40
N LEU A 259 -11.98 -14.98 -5.32
CA LEU A 259 -12.02 -13.95 -4.26
C LEU A 259 -10.63 -13.73 -3.63
N LEU A 260 -9.89 -14.80 -3.37
CA LEU A 260 -8.53 -14.71 -2.86
C LEU A 260 -7.63 -13.97 -3.84
N GLY A 261 -7.70 -14.25 -5.14
CA GLY A 261 -6.92 -13.57 -6.17
C GLY A 261 -7.27 -12.09 -6.31
N ASP A 262 -8.58 -11.77 -6.27
CA ASP A 262 -9.06 -10.39 -6.24
C ASP A 262 -8.54 -9.64 -5.00
N THR A 263 -8.51 -10.30 -3.83
CA THR A 263 -7.96 -9.74 -2.58
C THR A 263 -6.44 -9.52 -2.65
N LEU A 264 -5.66 -10.48 -3.20
CA LEU A 264 -4.22 -10.32 -3.38
C LEU A 264 -3.92 -9.08 -4.24
N ALA A 265 -4.63 -8.91 -5.35
CA ALA A 265 -4.48 -7.78 -6.26
C ALA A 265 -4.89 -6.46 -5.59
N HIS A 266 -5.99 -6.45 -4.83
CA HIS A 266 -6.51 -5.29 -4.09
C HIS A 266 -5.51 -4.78 -3.05
N GLU A 267 -5.04 -5.65 -2.17
CA GLU A 267 -4.10 -5.25 -1.11
C GLU A 267 -2.73 -4.84 -1.65
N ALA A 268 -2.28 -5.51 -2.72
CA ALA A 268 -1.09 -5.08 -3.45
C ALA A 268 -1.30 -3.71 -4.13
N GLY A 269 -2.52 -3.43 -4.62
CA GLY A 269 -2.92 -2.14 -5.14
C GLY A 269 -2.79 -1.03 -4.10
N HIS A 270 -3.31 -1.25 -2.89
CA HIS A 270 -3.10 -0.34 -1.76
C HIS A 270 -1.62 -0.14 -1.45
N PHE A 271 -0.87 -1.22 -1.39
CA PHE A 271 0.57 -1.15 -1.13
C PHE A 271 1.30 -0.35 -2.21
N ALA A 272 0.86 -0.41 -3.46
CA ALA A 272 1.40 0.40 -4.56
C ALA A 272 0.84 1.84 -4.60
N GLY A 273 -0.09 2.21 -3.70
CA GLY A 273 -0.57 3.58 -3.53
C GLY A 273 -2.00 3.84 -4.02
N LEU A 274 -2.71 2.84 -4.51
CA LEU A 274 -4.12 2.98 -4.86
C LEU A 274 -4.97 3.12 -3.60
N VAL A 275 -5.84 4.11 -3.57
CA VAL A 275 -6.95 4.22 -2.60
C VAL A 275 -8.23 3.67 -3.22
N HIS A 276 -9.26 3.44 -2.41
CA HIS A 276 -10.55 3.03 -2.96
C HIS A 276 -11.11 4.11 -3.91
N PRO A 277 -11.72 3.75 -5.05
CA PRO A 277 -12.40 4.71 -5.91
C PRO A 277 -13.55 5.43 -5.18
N VAL A 278 -14.12 4.78 -4.17
CA VAL A 278 -15.06 5.35 -3.22
C VAL A 278 -14.90 4.65 -1.88
N GLU A 279 -14.91 5.39 -0.77
CA GLU A 279 -14.91 4.80 0.56
C GLU A 279 -16.31 4.31 0.95
N ASP A 280 -16.40 3.41 1.93
CA ASP A 280 -17.66 2.83 2.42
C ASP A 280 -18.65 3.86 3.04
N SER A 281 -18.16 5.06 3.33
CA SER A 281 -18.96 6.22 3.73
C SER A 281 -19.76 6.84 2.59
N TRP A 282 -19.39 6.61 1.32
CA TRP A 282 -19.92 7.24 0.10
C TRP A 282 -19.73 8.75 0.06
N GLU A 283 -18.76 9.28 0.81
CA GLU A 283 -18.48 10.72 0.96
C GLU A 283 -17.04 11.07 0.57
N GLN A 284 -16.21 10.06 0.29
CA GLN A 284 -14.81 10.24 -0.13
C GLN A 284 -14.51 9.37 -1.35
N TRP A 285 -13.70 9.90 -2.25
CA TRP A 285 -13.30 9.26 -3.52
C TRP A 285 -11.79 9.36 -3.70
N ASP A 286 -11.24 8.54 -4.56
CA ASP A 286 -9.87 8.76 -5.01
C ASP A 286 -9.74 10.09 -5.79
N ALA A 287 -8.50 10.53 -5.98
CA ALA A 287 -8.22 11.76 -6.70
C ALA A 287 -7.98 11.51 -8.21
N LEU A 288 -8.36 10.32 -8.72
CA LEU A 288 -8.20 9.96 -10.12
C LEU A 288 -9.38 10.47 -10.95
N SER A 289 -9.13 10.76 -12.24
CA SER A 289 -10.11 11.44 -13.08
C SER A 289 -11.06 10.48 -13.82
N ASP A 290 -10.72 9.19 -13.86
CA ASP A 290 -11.44 8.18 -14.64
C ASP A 290 -12.22 7.17 -13.76
N THR A 291 -12.29 7.40 -12.45
CA THR A 291 -13.14 6.69 -11.50
C THR A 291 -14.44 7.47 -11.22
N SER A 292 -15.53 6.76 -10.93
CA SER A 292 -16.84 7.39 -10.72
C SER A 292 -16.98 7.99 -9.32
N GLU A 293 -17.26 9.29 -9.23
CA GLU A 293 -17.62 9.97 -7.97
C GLU A 293 -19.11 9.72 -7.62
N CYS A 294 -19.43 8.55 -7.11
CA CYS A 294 -20.79 8.17 -6.75
C CYS A 294 -21.08 8.43 -5.26
N GLY A 295 -22.16 9.06 -4.93
CA GLY A 295 -22.51 9.46 -3.55
C GLY A 295 -23.55 8.55 -2.86
N ARG A 296 -23.77 7.31 -3.34
CA ARG A 296 -24.74 6.37 -2.76
C ARG A 296 -24.33 4.94 -3.07
N ARG A 297 -24.49 4.07 -2.10
CA ARG A 297 -24.15 2.65 -2.18
C ARG A 297 -24.62 1.99 -3.49
N VAL A 298 -25.92 2.07 -3.81
CA VAL A 298 -26.48 1.40 -5.00
C VAL A 298 -25.84 1.90 -6.29
N THR A 299 -25.62 3.22 -6.41
CA THR A 299 -24.99 3.80 -7.60
C THR A 299 -23.52 3.39 -7.70
N CYS A 300 -22.82 3.34 -6.55
CA CYS A 300 -21.41 2.94 -6.53
C CYS A 300 -21.24 1.44 -6.82
N GLU A 301 -22.12 0.61 -6.28
CA GLU A 301 -22.15 -0.82 -6.64
C GLU A 301 -22.46 -1.03 -8.12
N ASP A 302 -23.39 -0.24 -8.70
CA ASP A 302 -23.72 -0.32 -10.14
C ASP A 302 -22.58 0.15 -11.06
N ASP A 303 -21.84 1.19 -10.64
CA ASP A 303 -20.81 1.83 -11.47
C ASP A 303 -19.41 1.23 -11.29
N LEU A 304 -19.09 0.67 -10.12
CA LEU A 304 -17.73 0.29 -9.70
C LEU A 304 -17.63 -1.18 -9.21
N ALA A 305 -18.67 -1.99 -9.36
CA ALA A 305 -18.70 -3.35 -8.84
C ALA A 305 -17.54 -4.23 -9.31
N ASP A 306 -17.08 -4.05 -10.54
CA ASP A 306 -16.00 -4.80 -11.17
C ASP A 306 -14.61 -4.21 -10.90
N ASN A 307 -14.52 -3.00 -10.29
CA ASN A 307 -13.24 -2.37 -9.98
C ASN A 307 -12.54 -3.12 -8.85
N ASN A 308 -11.29 -3.52 -9.09
CA ASN A 308 -10.51 -4.29 -8.11
C ASN A 308 -10.29 -3.52 -6.80
N MET A 309 -10.25 -2.18 -6.83
CA MET A 309 -10.10 -1.34 -5.65
C MET A 309 -11.44 -0.96 -4.98
N PHE A 310 -12.57 -1.59 -5.35
CA PHE A 310 -13.84 -1.36 -4.65
C PHE A 310 -13.73 -1.79 -3.17
N PRO A 311 -14.27 -1.05 -2.18
CA PRO A 311 -13.90 -1.20 -0.76
C PRO A 311 -14.31 -2.52 -0.10
N TYR A 312 -15.10 -3.35 -0.75
CA TYR A 312 -15.49 -4.68 -0.26
C TYR A 312 -15.94 -5.59 -1.39
N PRO A 313 -15.81 -6.92 -1.22
CA PRO A 313 -16.31 -7.86 -2.20
C PRO A 313 -17.86 -7.87 -2.23
N LEU A 314 -18.42 -7.88 -3.43
CA LEU A 314 -19.86 -7.98 -3.64
C LEU A 314 -20.26 -9.44 -3.72
N CYS A 315 -20.66 -10.00 -2.58
CA CYS A 315 -21.04 -11.40 -2.48
C CYS A 315 -22.55 -11.57 -2.24
N ASP A 316 -23.14 -12.53 -2.91
CA ASP A 316 -24.45 -13.07 -2.57
C ASP A 316 -24.29 -14.37 -1.73
N ARG A 317 -25.34 -15.18 -1.64
CA ARG A 317 -25.30 -16.43 -0.86
C ARG A 317 -24.50 -17.56 -1.51
N SER A 318 -24.12 -17.42 -2.75
CA SER A 318 -23.54 -18.48 -3.57
C SER A 318 -22.15 -18.16 -4.10
N ALA A 319 -21.85 -16.90 -4.40
CA ALA A 319 -20.59 -16.46 -4.98
C ALA A 319 -20.34 -14.99 -4.76
N CYS A 320 -19.10 -14.53 -4.97
CA CYS A 320 -18.74 -13.12 -5.04
C CYS A 320 -18.60 -12.69 -6.51
N GLU A 321 -19.02 -11.46 -6.82
CA GLU A 321 -18.80 -10.90 -8.15
C GLU A 321 -17.29 -10.66 -8.38
N PRO A 322 -16.75 -10.99 -9.57
CA PRO A 322 -15.35 -10.77 -9.89
C PRO A 322 -15.01 -9.27 -9.88
N GLN A 323 -13.98 -8.89 -9.12
CA GLN A 323 -13.48 -7.52 -9.06
C GLN A 323 -12.09 -7.45 -9.71
N GLY A 324 -12.06 -7.43 -11.04
CA GLY A 324 -10.81 -7.58 -11.81
C GLY A 324 -10.49 -6.42 -12.74
N ALA A 325 -11.26 -5.32 -12.72
CA ALA A 325 -10.98 -4.15 -13.54
C ALA A 325 -10.14 -3.10 -12.79
N LEU A 326 -9.23 -2.46 -13.52
CA LEU A 326 -8.52 -1.26 -13.08
C LEU A 326 -8.62 -0.23 -14.20
N THR A 327 -8.78 1.04 -13.83
CA THR A 327 -8.81 2.15 -14.78
C THR A 327 -7.39 2.49 -15.29
N GLU A 328 -7.28 3.32 -16.34
CA GLU A 328 -5.96 3.74 -16.86
C GLU A 328 -5.21 4.60 -15.84
N ASP A 329 -5.91 5.47 -15.10
CA ASP A 329 -5.29 6.29 -14.07
C ASP A 329 -4.82 5.41 -12.87
N GLN A 330 -5.59 4.39 -12.48
CA GLN A 330 -5.17 3.39 -11.49
C GLN A 330 -3.94 2.60 -11.99
N ALA A 331 -3.95 2.16 -13.24
CA ALA A 331 -2.80 1.50 -13.85
C ALA A 331 -1.55 2.41 -13.86
N ALA A 332 -1.74 3.71 -14.09
CA ALA A 332 -0.66 4.68 -14.05
C ALA A 332 -0.09 4.88 -12.63
N VAL A 333 -0.92 4.84 -11.57
CA VAL A 333 -0.43 4.82 -10.18
C VAL A 333 0.44 3.61 -9.93
N LEU A 334 0.00 2.40 -10.33
CA LEU A 334 0.79 1.17 -10.19
C LEU A 334 2.14 1.28 -10.89
N ARG A 335 2.15 1.75 -12.16
CA ARG A 335 3.39 1.94 -12.92
C ARG A 335 4.34 2.95 -12.29
N ARG A 336 3.84 3.94 -11.53
CA ARG A 336 4.65 4.96 -10.84
C ARG A 336 5.12 4.54 -9.47
N TYR A 337 4.61 3.46 -8.92
CA TYR A 337 5.09 2.98 -7.63
C TYR A 337 6.57 2.61 -7.73
N THR A 338 7.38 3.12 -6.80
CA THR A 338 8.85 2.94 -6.82
C THR A 338 9.30 1.47 -6.78
N GLY A 339 8.48 0.58 -6.22
CA GLY A 339 8.73 -0.87 -6.20
C GLY A 339 8.49 -1.58 -7.52
N VAL A 340 7.88 -0.93 -8.50
CA VAL A 340 7.69 -1.47 -9.87
C VAL A 340 8.88 -1.06 -10.72
N HIS A 341 9.70 -2.00 -11.22
CA HIS A 341 10.96 -1.74 -11.92
C HIS A 341 11.22 -2.69 -13.10
#